data_d4f5ea0b853c785976d1c19325c44fa9
#
_entry.id   d4f5ea0b853c785976d1c19325c44fa9
#
_cell.length_a   1.000
_cell.length_b   1.000
_cell.length_c   1.000
_cell.angle_alpha   90.00
_cell.angle_beta   90.00
_cell.angle_gamma   90.00
#
_symmetry.space_group_name_H-M   'P 1'
#
loop_
_entity.id
_entity.type
_entity.pdbx_description
1 polymer ?
#
loop_
_entity_poly.entity_id
_entity_poly.type
_entity_poly.pdbx_seq_one_letter_code
_entity_poly.pdbx_strand_id
1 'polypeptide(L)'
;MLKVRRNLITITLAMVGIMMSTSHAKPDLTTPVDMSMLHAKDTGYRFVHHTFMAPAPQIPYSGKPDLQTKTAQSYAKPRHYQVWLGIPEQPFAHKPANHASLPNKIIYMLDGNAAIDDLDKDRLYALSHSSPQNAAPILVFIGYQTPYRFDVDARAYDYTPPLLLTETGSKNAFQEDGRDRLNGGAEHFYSLIENEIKPWVYQQLGTKPKQEAIWGHSYGGLFVLYTLFKHPEAYEQYFSADPSLWWQDGEMTRYWRAYQDMPESHPSEQSKITQLRLTFSQSPKQTTTPVTVEADVATPLSKQAFAEEVCTHFKGSCRYQFFDQSHGELFKTSLLESLDSL
;
A
#
# COMPACT_ATOMS: atom_id res chain seq x y z
N MET A 1 -59.77 3.17 -63.15
CA MET A 1 -58.32 2.93 -62.73
C MET A 1 -58.00 3.84 -61.57
N LEU A 2 -58.10 3.34 -60.32
CA LEU A 2 -57.77 4.10 -59.10
C LEU A 2 -56.36 3.73 -58.69
N LYS A 3 -55.46 4.72 -58.62
CA LYS A 3 -54.08 4.59 -58.04
C LYS A 3 -54.14 4.84 -56.56
N VAL A 4 -53.94 3.79 -55.76
CA VAL A 4 -53.74 3.89 -54.29
C VAL A 4 -52.28 4.25 -54.03
N ARG A 5 -52.03 5.41 -53.45
CA ARG A 5 -50.69 5.81 -52.90
C ARG A 5 -50.56 5.22 -51.53
N ARG A 6 -49.59 4.33 -51.35
CA ARG A 6 -49.12 3.88 -50.01
C ARG A 6 -48.14 4.90 -49.45
N ASN A 7 -48.50 5.57 -48.35
CA ASN A 7 -47.58 6.35 -47.55
C ASN A 7 -46.83 5.40 -46.64
N LEU A 8 -45.53 5.30 -46.84
CA LEU A 8 -44.62 4.70 -45.84
C LEU A 8 -44.33 5.75 -44.78
N ILE A 9 -44.74 5.49 -43.54
CA ILE A 9 -44.33 6.27 -42.35
C ILE A 9 -43.07 5.59 -41.83
N THR A 10 -41.92 6.25 -42.00
CA THR A 10 -40.64 5.82 -41.41
C THR A 10 -40.62 6.34 -39.99
N ILE A 11 -40.76 5.44 -38.99
CA ILE A 11 -40.58 5.76 -37.60
C ILE A 11 -39.08 5.63 -37.30
N THR A 12 -38.41 6.79 -37.13
CA THR A 12 -37.01 6.84 -36.68
C THR A 12 -37.00 6.75 -35.14
N LEU A 13 -36.64 5.57 -34.63
CA LEU A 13 -36.44 5.34 -33.20
C LEU A 13 -35.12 5.98 -32.81
N ALA A 14 -35.13 7.14 -32.17
CA ALA A 14 -33.97 7.75 -31.58
C ALA A 14 -33.64 6.97 -30.30
N MET A 15 -32.63 6.10 -30.36
CA MET A 15 -32.00 5.58 -29.13
C MET A 15 -31.23 6.70 -28.44
N VAL A 16 -31.80 7.26 -27.40
CA VAL A 16 -31.08 8.10 -26.41
C VAL A 16 -30.26 7.14 -25.58
N GLY A 17 -29.00 6.97 -25.96
CA GLY A 17 -28.02 6.30 -25.13
C GLY A 17 -27.73 7.16 -23.89
N ILE A 18 -28.28 6.78 -22.75
CA ILE A 18 -27.87 7.32 -21.47
C ILE A 18 -26.44 6.82 -21.23
N MET A 19 -25.45 7.65 -21.57
CA MET A 19 -24.09 7.45 -21.09
C MET A 19 -24.12 7.69 -19.57
N MET A 20 -24.22 6.61 -18.78
CA MET A 20 -23.89 6.68 -17.38
C MET A 20 -22.39 6.96 -17.27
N SER A 21 -22.04 8.21 -17.11
CA SER A 21 -20.74 8.64 -16.68
C SER A 21 -20.53 8.06 -15.27
N THR A 22 -19.79 6.97 -15.16
CA THR A 22 -19.30 6.49 -13.88
C THR A 22 -18.28 7.52 -13.39
N SER A 23 -18.75 8.50 -12.62
CA SER A 23 -17.86 9.39 -11.90
C SER A 23 -17.10 8.52 -10.92
N HIS A 24 -15.81 8.34 -11.16
CA HIS A 24 -14.91 7.77 -10.17
C HIS A 24 -14.94 8.73 -8.98
N ALA A 25 -15.67 8.35 -7.95
CA ALA A 25 -15.73 9.14 -6.72
C ALA A 25 -14.30 9.24 -6.18
N LYS A 26 -13.78 10.46 -6.09
CA LYS A 26 -12.53 10.69 -5.36
C LYS A 26 -12.73 10.16 -3.94
N PRO A 27 -11.72 9.49 -3.34
CA PRO A 27 -11.83 9.06 -1.96
C PRO A 27 -12.27 10.26 -1.09
N ASP A 28 -13.26 10.05 -0.24
CA ASP A 28 -13.64 11.08 0.72
C ASP A 28 -12.51 11.20 1.75
N LEU A 29 -11.80 12.33 1.68
CA LEU A 29 -10.67 12.61 2.56
C LEU A 29 -11.10 13.41 3.80
N THR A 30 -12.38 13.71 3.93
CA THR A 30 -12.93 14.64 4.94
C THR A 30 -13.85 13.96 5.95
N THR A 31 -14.36 12.78 5.66
CA THR A 31 -15.14 12.00 6.61
C THR A 31 -14.24 11.36 7.66
N PRO A 32 -14.51 11.61 8.95
CA PRO A 32 -13.80 10.94 10.02
C PRO A 32 -13.96 9.41 9.94
N VAL A 33 -12.90 8.68 10.27
CA VAL A 33 -12.90 7.21 10.31
C VAL A 33 -13.69 6.68 11.50
N ASP A 34 -14.31 5.51 11.33
CA ASP A 34 -14.90 4.76 12.42
C ASP A 34 -13.85 3.87 13.09
N MET A 35 -13.46 4.25 14.30
CA MET A 35 -12.52 3.49 15.14
C MET A 35 -13.23 2.60 16.17
N SER A 36 -14.56 2.46 16.10
CA SER A 36 -15.36 1.71 17.08
C SER A 36 -14.96 0.23 17.17
N MET A 37 -14.45 -0.33 16.09
CA MET A 37 -13.96 -1.70 16.01
C MET A 37 -12.84 -1.98 17.03
N LEU A 38 -11.98 -0.99 17.34
CA LEU A 38 -10.89 -1.14 18.32
C LEU A 38 -11.40 -1.38 19.77
N HIS A 39 -12.66 -1.05 20.04
CA HIS A 39 -13.32 -1.18 21.34
C HIS A 39 -14.44 -2.22 21.33
N ALA A 40 -14.70 -2.83 20.18
CA ALA A 40 -15.75 -3.83 20.06
C ALA A 40 -15.40 -5.09 20.86
N LYS A 41 -16.40 -5.63 21.57
CA LYS A 41 -16.28 -6.90 22.28
C LYS A 41 -16.42 -8.09 21.32
N ASP A 42 -15.87 -9.20 21.70
CA ASP A 42 -15.99 -10.47 20.97
C ASP A 42 -15.42 -10.43 19.54
N THR A 43 -14.38 -9.63 19.32
CA THR A 43 -13.62 -9.63 18.06
C THR A 43 -12.57 -10.74 18.00
N GLY A 44 -12.25 -11.33 19.17
CA GLY A 44 -11.12 -12.24 19.32
C GLY A 44 -9.75 -11.56 19.32
N TYR A 45 -9.73 -10.23 19.37
CA TYR A 45 -8.51 -9.42 19.45
C TYR A 45 -8.57 -8.42 20.60
N ARG A 46 -7.44 -8.25 21.28
CA ARG A 46 -7.19 -7.16 22.21
C ARG A 46 -6.33 -6.11 21.50
N PHE A 47 -6.75 -4.86 21.53
CA PHE A 47 -6.00 -3.76 20.92
C PHE A 47 -5.24 -2.94 21.96
N VAL A 48 -3.99 -2.64 21.66
CA VAL A 48 -3.18 -1.63 22.34
C VAL A 48 -2.66 -0.63 21.30
N HIS A 49 -2.32 0.58 21.72
CA HIS A 49 -1.84 1.59 20.79
C HIS A 49 -0.70 2.40 21.39
N HIS A 50 0.07 3.04 20.51
CA HIS A 50 1.15 3.95 20.86
C HIS A 50 1.31 5.02 19.79
N THR A 51 1.77 6.20 20.21
CA THR A 51 2.09 7.30 19.29
C THR A 51 3.60 7.42 19.17
N PHE A 52 4.08 7.39 17.93
CA PHE A 52 5.48 7.64 17.59
C PHE A 52 5.62 9.03 17.00
N MET A 53 6.80 9.61 17.13
CA MET A 53 7.11 10.92 16.59
C MET A 53 8.40 10.86 15.80
N ALA A 54 8.35 11.25 14.53
CA ALA A 54 9.54 11.47 13.74
C ALA A 54 9.85 12.97 13.65
N PRO A 55 11.13 13.36 13.63
CA PRO A 55 11.52 14.75 13.44
C PRO A 55 11.00 15.28 12.11
N ALA A 56 10.93 16.61 11.99
CA ALA A 56 10.62 17.25 10.71
C ALA A 56 11.60 16.76 9.62
N PRO A 57 11.13 16.58 8.38
CA PRO A 57 11.99 16.17 7.29
C PRO A 57 13.17 17.09 7.13
N GLN A 58 14.36 16.52 7.06
CA GLN A 58 15.55 17.26 6.66
C GLN A 58 15.58 17.29 5.14
N ILE A 59 15.21 18.43 4.55
CA ILE A 59 15.26 18.62 3.11
C ILE A 59 16.71 18.93 2.74
N PRO A 60 17.40 18.10 1.94
CA PRO A 60 18.72 18.43 1.44
C PRO A 60 18.64 19.71 0.59
N TYR A 61 19.48 20.67 0.93
CA TYR A 61 19.44 22.03 0.42
C TYR A 61 20.02 22.11 -0.99
N SER A 62 19.23 22.05 -2.05
CA SER A 62 19.65 22.52 -3.38
C SER A 62 18.64 23.43 -4.07
N GLY A 63 17.57 23.76 -3.42
CA GLY A 63 16.61 24.79 -3.80
C GLY A 63 15.70 25.04 -2.63
N LYS A 64 15.66 26.25 -2.08
CA LYS A 64 14.66 26.58 -1.06
C LYS A 64 13.29 26.28 -1.67
N PRO A 65 12.48 25.35 -1.13
CA PRO A 65 11.05 25.44 -1.37
C PRO A 65 10.67 26.87 -0.96
N ASP A 66 9.88 27.52 -1.76
CA ASP A 66 9.34 28.82 -1.36
C ASP A 66 8.63 28.59 -0.03
N LEU A 67 9.24 29.04 1.08
CA LEU A 67 8.75 28.85 2.44
C LEU A 67 7.38 29.48 2.68
N GLN A 68 6.79 30.11 1.66
CA GLN A 68 5.45 30.69 1.68
C GLN A 68 4.36 29.68 1.27
N THR A 69 4.71 28.49 0.77
CA THR A 69 3.70 27.48 0.48
C THR A 69 3.20 26.81 1.76
N LYS A 70 1.91 26.40 1.78
CA LYS A 70 1.32 25.63 2.88
C LYS A 70 2.15 24.37 3.18
N THR A 71 2.74 23.79 2.16
CA THR A 71 3.57 22.61 2.19
C THR A 71 4.84 22.83 3.01
N ALA A 72 5.59 23.89 2.76
CA ALA A 72 6.78 24.20 3.53
C ALA A 72 6.48 24.39 5.02
N GLN A 73 5.33 24.97 5.37
CA GLN A 73 4.89 25.13 6.76
C GLN A 73 4.46 23.80 7.40
N SER A 74 3.85 22.91 6.64
CA SER A 74 3.46 21.57 7.10
C SER A 74 4.69 20.71 7.42
N TYR A 75 5.74 20.80 6.60
CA TYR A 75 6.95 20.00 6.76
C TYR A 75 7.95 20.52 7.80
N ALA A 76 7.77 21.74 8.27
CA ALA A 76 8.56 22.27 9.37
C ALA A 76 8.18 21.64 10.73
N LYS A 77 7.23 20.71 10.77
CA LYS A 77 6.73 20.10 12.00
C LYS A 77 7.13 18.62 12.10
N PRO A 78 7.35 18.12 13.32
CA PRO A 78 7.44 16.68 13.54
C PRO A 78 6.18 15.97 13.07
N ARG A 79 6.34 14.74 12.55
CA ARG A 79 5.21 13.89 12.16
C ARG A 79 4.85 12.97 13.32
N HIS A 80 3.57 12.79 13.52
CA HIS A 80 3.02 11.94 14.57
C HIS A 80 2.29 10.75 13.96
N TYR A 81 2.75 9.56 14.29
CA TYR A 81 2.16 8.30 13.84
C TYR A 81 1.35 7.69 14.98
N GLN A 82 0.19 7.20 14.65
CA GLN A 82 -0.60 6.39 15.56
C GLN A 82 -0.52 4.94 15.12
N VAL A 83 -0.03 4.08 16.00
CA VAL A 83 0.10 2.65 15.74
C VAL A 83 -0.85 1.88 16.66
N TRP A 84 -1.64 0.99 16.08
CA TRP A 84 -2.50 0.08 16.82
C TRP A 84 -2.01 -1.35 16.62
N LEU A 85 -1.95 -2.10 17.71
CA LEU A 85 -1.53 -3.49 17.73
C LEU A 85 -2.69 -4.36 18.20
N GLY A 86 -3.21 -5.20 17.30
CA GLY A 86 -4.21 -6.23 17.56
C GLY A 86 -3.54 -7.55 17.91
N ILE A 87 -3.68 -7.97 19.14
CA ILE A 87 -3.15 -9.23 19.66
C ILE A 87 -4.32 -10.20 19.78
N PRO A 88 -4.28 -11.37 19.10
CA PRO A 88 -5.36 -12.33 19.20
C PRO A 88 -5.50 -12.84 20.63
N GLU A 89 -6.74 -12.83 21.11
CA GLU A 89 -7.13 -13.42 22.40
C GLU A 89 -7.35 -14.91 22.17
N GLN A 90 -6.57 -15.72 22.84
CA GLN A 90 -6.60 -17.18 22.66
C GLN A 90 -7.94 -17.75 23.10
N PRO A 91 -8.78 -18.33 22.22
CA PRO A 91 -9.96 -19.07 22.63
C PRO A 91 -9.65 -20.49 23.12
N PHE A 92 -8.37 -20.88 23.24
CA PHE A 92 -7.97 -22.25 23.52
C PHE A 92 -7.80 -22.53 25.02
N ALA A 93 -8.94 -22.49 25.74
CA ALA A 93 -9.06 -22.85 27.16
C ALA A 93 -8.75 -24.33 27.48
N HIS A 94 -8.24 -25.15 26.57
CA HIS A 94 -8.02 -26.58 26.76
C HIS A 94 -6.60 -27.08 26.60
N LYS A 95 -5.59 -26.20 26.46
CA LYS A 95 -4.18 -26.59 26.61
C LYS A 95 -3.61 -26.02 27.90
N PRO A 96 -2.87 -26.84 28.70
CA PRO A 96 -2.23 -26.33 29.91
C PRO A 96 -1.33 -25.14 29.60
N ALA A 97 -1.28 -24.17 30.48
CA ALA A 97 -0.67 -22.83 30.37
C ALA A 97 0.81 -22.80 29.95
N ASN A 98 1.47 -23.93 29.78
CA ASN A 98 2.91 -24.01 29.59
C ASN A 98 3.35 -24.04 28.11
N HIS A 99 2.45 -24.06 27.14
CA HIS A 99 2.77 -24.06 25.70
C HIS A 99 1.68 -23.43 24.82
N ALA A 100 1.14 -22.28 25.22
CA ALA A 100 0.43 -21.46 24.26
C ALA A 100 1.47 -20.96 23.25
N SER A 101 1.52 -21.59 22.06
CA SER A 101 2.37 -21.07 20.99
C SER A 101 1.89 -19.67 20.62
N LEU A 102 2.70 -18.68 20.92
CA LEU A 102 2.45 -17.31 20.50
C LEU A 102 2.21 -17.26 18.98
N PRO A 103 1.38 -16.31 18.50
CA PRO A 103 1.15 -16.15 17.08
C PRO A 103 2.49 -16.02 16.36
N ASN A 104 2.69 -16.86 15.35
CA ASN A 104 3.97 -16.91 14.62
C ASN A 104 4.02 -15.89 13.48
N LYS A 105 2.88 -15.27 13.14
CA LYS A 105 2.73 -14.39 11.98
C LYS A 105 2.24 -13.01 12.42
N ILE A 106 2.82 -11.99 11.81
CA ILE A 106 2.44 -10.60 12.01
C ILE A 106 2.33 -9.91 10.66
N ILE A 107 1.38 -9.00 10.52
CA ILE A 107 1.25 -8.15 9.34
C ILE A 107 1.25 -6.68 9.74
N TYR A 108 2.11 -5.90 9.10
CA TYR A 108 2.17 -4.45 9.19
C TYR A 108 1.35 -3.85 8.03
N MET A 109 0.30 -3.12 8.36
CA MET A 109 -0.62 -2.50 7.39
C MET A 109 -0.42 -0.99 7.40
N LEU A 110 -0.05 -0.46 6.26
CA LEU A 110 0.09 0.97 6.02
C LEU A 110 -1.28 1.64 5.88
N ASP A 111 -1.32 2.99 6.00
CA ASP A 111 -2.60 3.71 6.07
C ASP A 111 -3.55 3.11 7.13
N GLY A 112 -3.01 2.86 8.31
CA GLY A 112 -3.66 2.11 9.39
C GLY A 112 -5.04 2.64 9.77
N ASN A 113 -5.27 3.97 9.69
CA ASN A 113 -6.59 4.56 9.90
C ASN A 113 -7.63 3.99 8.92
N ALA A 114 -7.31 3.96 7.63
CA ALA A 114 -8.19 3.43 6.59
C ALA A 114 -8.34 1.91 6.68
N ALA A 115 -7.27 1.21 7.04
CA ALA A 115 -7.32 -0.24 7.19
C ALA A 115 -8.23 -0.66 8.37
N ILE A 116 -8.23 0.10 9.46
CA ILE A 116 -9.14 -0.13 10.59
C ILE A 116 -10.60 0.14 10.17
N ASP A 117 -10.86 1.24 9.46
CA ASP A 117 -12.19 1.62 9.00
C ASP A 117 -12.81 0.60 8.02
N ASP A 118 -11.98 -0.13 7.27
CA ASP A 118 -12.43 -1.17 6.34
C ASP A 118 -12.61 -2.57 6.96
N LEU A 119 -12.19 -2.75 8.22
CA LEU A 119 -12.40 -3.98 8.96
C LEU A 119 -13.61 -3.87 9.89
N ASP A 120 -14.37 -4.94 9.97
CA ASP A 120 -15.49 -5.06 10.87
C ASP A 120 -15.25 -6.15 11.92
N LYS A 121 -16.15 -6.17 12.92
CA LYS A 121 -16.11 -7.13 14.01
C LYS A 121 -16.16 -8.58 13.52
N ASP A 122 -17.02 -8.89 12.55
CA ASP A 122 -17.21 -10.26 12.06
C ASP A 122 -15.96 -10.75 11.34
N ARG A 123 -15.29 -9.85 10.63
CA ARG A 123 -14.01 -10.15 9.97
C ARG A 123 -12.91 -10.46 10.98
N LEU A 124 -12.78 -9.65 12.03
CA LEU A 124 -11.82 -9.92 13.10
C LEU A 124 -12.11 -11.23 13.82
N TYR A 125 -13.38 -11.47 14.13
CA TYR A 125 -13.82 -12.74 14.72
C TYR A 125 -13.44 -13.93 13.83
N ALA A 126 -13.71 -13.83 12.53
CA ALA A 126 -13.34 -14.88 11.56
C ALA A 126 -11.82 -15.10 11.52
N LEU A 127 -11.01 -14.04 11.50
CA LEU A 127 -9.54 -14.13 11.54
C LEU A 127 -9.05 -14.80 12.82
N SER A 128 -9.62 -14.45 13.96
CA SER A 128 -9.22 -14.98 15.27
C SER A 128 -9.60 -16.47 15.46
N HIS A 129 -10.57 -16.97 14.67
CA HIS A 129 -11.10 -18.34 14.75
C HIS A 129 -10.77 -19.19 13.52
N SER A 130 -10.01 -18.64 12.55
CA SER A 130 -9.69 -19.30 11.30
C SER A 130 -8.70 -20.45 11.47
N SER A 131 -9.12 -21.59 11.91
CA SER A 131 -8.36 -22.84 11.99
C SER A 131 -7.45 -23.04 13.22
N PRO A 132 -7.57 -24.18 13.90
CA PRO A 132 -6.69 -24.57 15.02
C PRO A 132 -5.21 -24.75 14.62
N GLN A 133 -4.92 -24.85 13.32
CA GLN A 133 -3.58 -25.12 12.80
C GLN A 133 -2.85 -23.85 12.39
N ASN A 134 -3.59 -22.78 12.04
CA ASN A 134 -3.05 -21.47 11.76
C ASN A 134 -3.41 -20.53 12.93
N ALA A 135 -2.43 -20.23 13.77
CA ALA A 135 -2.64 -19.22 14.81
C ALA A 135 -3.06 -17.91 14.14
N ALA A 136 -4.08 -17.24 14.69
CA ALA A 136 -4.53 -15.95 14.21
C ALA A 136 -3.34 -14.98 14.10
N PRO A 137 -3.24 -14.18 13.02
CA PRO A 137 -2.12 -13.26 12.84
C PRO A 137 -2.19 -12.10 13.85
N ILE A 138 -1.04 -11.57 14.22
CA ILE A 138 -0.93 -10.30 14.91
C ILE A 138 -1.13 -9.19 13.88
N LEU A 139 -1.94 -8.19 14.20
CA LEU A 139 -2.30 -7.09 13.32
C LEU A 139 -1.62 -5.80 13.79
N VAL A 140 -0.82 -5.17 12.95
CA VAL A 140 -0.21 -3.86 13.23
C VAL A 140 -0.70 -2.86 12.19
N PHE A 141 -1.45 -1.87 12.65
CA PHE A 141 -1.95 -0.78 11.82
C PHE A 141 -1.05 0.43 12.04
N ILE A 142 -0.31 0.82 11.02
CA ILE A 142 0.55 2.01 11.06
C ILE A 142 -0.17 3.14 10.34
N GLY A 143 -0.68 4.08 11.12
CA GLY A 143 -1.44 5.23 10.63
C GLY A 143 -0.88 6.54 11.15
N TYR A 144 -1.68 7.58 11.04
CA TYR A 144 -1.34 8.95 11.40
C TYR A 144 -2.26 9.48 12.49
N GLN A 145 -1.79 10.46 13.23
CA GLN A 145 -2.59 11.14 14.25
C GLN A 145 -3.56 12.14 13.59
N THR A 146 -4.48 11.61 12.82
CA THR A 146 -5.54 12.33 12.11
C THR A 146 -6.89 11.64 12.32
N PRO A 147 -8.00 12.37 12.31
CA PRO A 147 -9.33 11.75 12.36
C PRO A 147 -9.78 11.15 11.01
N TYR A 148 -9.01 11.34 9.95
CA TYR A 148 -9.38 10.92 8.59
C TYR A 148 -8.73 9.59 8.19
N ARG A 149 -9.23 8.99 7.11
CA ARG A 149 -8.67 7.75 6.54
C ARG A 149 -7.20 7.89 6.15
N PHE A 150 -6.81 9.07 5.65
CA PHE A 150 -5.46 9.33 5.16
C PHE A 150 -4.95 10.70 5.63
N ASP A 151 -3.70 10.74 6.06
CA ASP A 151 -2.92 11.98 6.05
C ASP A 151 -2.21 12.07 4.71
N VAL A 152 -2.83 12.79 3.76
CA VAL A 152 -2.39 12.78 2.36
C VAL A 152 -1.02 13.41 2.15
N ASP A 153 -0.62 14.30 3.03
CA ASP A 153 0.67 15.00 2.94
C ASP A 153 1.77 14.16 3.60
N ALA A 154 1.52 13.66 4.82
CA ALA A 154 2.48 12.82 5.52
C ALA A 154 2.78 11.53 4.73
N ARG A 155 1.73 10.83 4.25
CA ARG A 155 1.91 9.59 3.48
C ARG A 155 2.61 9.80 2.13
N ALA A 156 2.45 10.97 1.51
CA ALA A 156 3.15 11.28 0.26
C ALA A 156 4.67 11.34 0.48
N TYR A 157 5.12 11.88 1.59
CA TYR A 157 6.52 11.87 1.96
C TYR A 157 6.98 10.47 2.41
N ASP A 158 6.29 9.86 3.36
CA ASP A 158 6.72 8.64 4.03
C ASP A 158 6.72 7.41 3.12
N TYR A 159 5.85 7.35 2.11
CA TYR A 159 5.70 6.16 1.28
C TYR A 159 6.39 6.26 -0.08
N THR A 160 6.92 7.42 -0.44
CA THR A 160 7.61 7.58 -1.72
C THR A 160 9.11 7.46 -1.56
N PRO A 161 9.78 6.71 -2.45
CA PRO A 161 11.24 6.54 -2.41
C PRO A 161 11.97 7.86 -2.67
N PRO A 162 13.21 8.03 -2.19
CA PRO A 162 14.10 9.05 -2.71
C PRO A 162 14.36 8.77 -4.20
N LEU A 163 14.48 9.84 -5.01
CA LEU A 163 14.82 9.65 -6.42
C LEU A 163 16.23 9.11 -6.56
N LEU A 164 16.40 8.09 -7.40
CA LEU A 164 17.71 7.66 -7.86
C LEU A 164 18.24 8.77 -8.78
N LEU A 165 19.23 9.53 -8.30
CA LEU A 165 19.79 10.64 -9.02
C LEU A 165 20.37 10.16 -10.36
N THR A 166 19.75 10.55 -11.46
CA THR A 166 20.40 10.58 -12.74
C THR A 166 21.21 11.89 -12.85
N GLU A 167 22.33 11.88 -13.55
CA GLU A 167 23.27 13.00 -13.68
C GLU A 167 22.66 14.32 -14.20
N THR A 168 21.43 14.30 -14.65
CA THR A 168 20.67 15.45 -15.15
C THR A 168 19.89 16.23 -14.09
N GLY A 169 20.22 16.10 -12.87
CA GLY A 169 19.98 16.85 -11.62
C GLY A 169 19.05 18.04 -11.55
N SER A 170 17.93 18.09 -12.23
CA SER A 170 17.12 19.30 -12.24
C SER A 170 15.64 19.12 -11.88
N LYS A 171 15.18 17.91 -11.56
CA LYS A 171 13.87 17.77 -10.94
C LYS A 171 14.00 17.95 -9.44
N ASN A 172 13.10 18.73 -8.87
CA ASN A 172 13.01 18.92 -7.42
C ASN A 172 12.67 17.56 -6.80
N ALA A 173 13.69 16.84 -6.32
CA ALA A 173 13.58 15.44 -5.85
C ALA A 173 12.54 15.24 -4.72
N PHE A 174 11.99 16.32 -4.21
CA PHE A 174 11.13 16.34 -3.04
C PHE A 174 9.73 16.88 -3.30
N GLN A 175 9.39 17.29 -4.53
CA GLN A 175 8.09 17.83 -4.85
C GLN A 175 7.46 17.05 -5.99
N GLU A 176 6.23 16.58 -5.78
CA GLU A 176 5.43 15.93 -6.82
C GLU A 176 4.98 16.96 -7.85
N ASP A 177 5.24 16.72 -9.14
CA ASP A 177 4.82 17.61 -10.21
C ASP A 177 3.29 17.84 -10.17
N GLY A 178 2.91 19.12 -10.11
CA GLY A 178 1.51 19.55 -10.08
C GLY A 178 0.79 19.37 -8.72
N ARG A 179 1.50 18.94 -7.68
CA ARG A 179 0.97 18.85 -6.31
C ARG A 179 1.94 19.46 -5.32
N ASP A 180 1.40 20.23 -4.37
CA ASP A 180 2.18 20.85 -3.31
C ASP A 180 2.42 19.85 -2.18
N ARG A 181 3.22 18.78 -2.44
CA ARG A 181 3.55 17.71 -1.49
C ARG A 181 5.02 17.36 -1.53
N LEU A 182 5.61 17.13 -0.36
CA LEU A 182 6.93 16.53 -0.27
C LEU A 182 6.86 15.03 -0.54
N ASN A 183 7.94 14.52 -1.10
CA ASN A 183 8.16 13.11 -1.39
C ASN A 183 9.55 12.69 -0.91
N GLY A 184 9.87 11.41 -1.03
CA GLY A 184 11.23 10.90 -0.88
C GLY A 184 11.64 10.50 0.53
N GLY A 185 10.67 10.33 1.45
CA GLY A 185 10.93 9.98 2.85
C GLY A 185 10.90 8.51 3.19
N ALA A 186 10.77 7.60 2.22
CA ALA A 186 10.58 6.18 2.48
C ALA A 186 11.69 5.56 3.35
N GLU A 187 12.95 5.97 3.18
CA GLU A 187 14.05 5.47 4.01
C GLU A 187 13.91 5.89 5.48
N HIS A 188 13.48 7.12 5.73
CA HIS A 188 13.23 7.59 7.10
C HIS A 188 12.07 6.84 7.74
N PHE A 189 11.01 6.60 6.97
CA PHE A 189 9.86 5.85 7.46
C PHE A 189 10.19 4.37 7.70
N TYR A 190 10.97 3.76 6.81
CA TYR A 190 11.51 2.42 7.01
C TYR A 190 12.32 2.35 8.33
N SER A 191 13.22 3.30 8.52
CA SER A 191 14.03 3.37 9.76
C SER A 191 13.17 3.53 11.01
N LEU A 192 12.07 4.30 10.97
CA LEU A 192 11.12 4.41 12.07
C LEU A 192 10.45 3.06 12.36
N ILE A 193 10.03 2.34 11.33
CA ILE A 193 9.40 1.02 11.49
C ILE A 193 10.38 0.05 12.13
N GLU A 194 11.60 -0.05 11.61
CA GLU A 194 12.58 -1.04 12.07
C GLU A 194 13.12 -0.73 13.47
N ASN A 195 13.37 0.55 13.77
CA ASN A 195 14.10 0.93 14.98
C ASN A 195 13.19 1.34 16.14
N GLU A 196 11.92 1.64 15.90
CA GLU A 196 11.01 2.09 16.95
C GLU A 196 9.72 1.28 16.99
N ILE A 197 8.99 1.13 15.86
CA ILE A 197 7.68 0.46 15.84
C ILE A 197 7.84 -1.04 16.11
N LYS A 198 8.69 -1.75 15.36
CA LYS A 198 8.92 -3.20 15.55
C LYS A 198 9.44 -3.51 16.97
N PRO A 199 10.43 -2.81 17.54
CA PRO A 199 10.85 -3.03 18.92
C PRO A 199 9.71 -2.87 19.94
N TRP A 200 8.88 -1.82 19.80
CA TRP A 200 7.71 -1.65 20.64
C TRP A 200 6.73 -2.81 20.52
N VAL A 201 6.42 -3.24 19.29
CA VAL A 201 5.55 -4.39 19.03
C VAL A 201 6.09 -5.65 19.70
N TYR A 202 7.39 -5.95 19.54
CA TYR A 202 8.01 -7.13 20.16
C TYR A 202 7.99 -7.07 21.67
N GLN A 203 8.17 -5.87 22.24
CA GLN A 203 8.04 -5.66 23.68
C GLN A 203 6.61 -5.98 24.17
N GLN A 204 5.57 -5.52 23.44
CA GLN A 204 4.18 -5.81 23.81
C GLN A 204 3.85 -7.31 23.70
N LEU A 205 4.50 -8.01 22.79
CA LEU A 205 4.31 -9.45 22.56
C LEU A 205 5.19 -10.31 23.48
N GLY A 206 6.25 -9.76 24.06
CA GLY A 206 7.28 -10.50 24.81
C GLY A 206 8.16 -11.40 23.93
N THR A 207 8.02 -11.33 22.60
CA THR A 207 8.78 -12.14 21.64
C THR A 207 8.77 -11.50 20.26
N LYS A 208 9.75 -11.91 19.42
CA LYS A 208 9.74 -11.59 17.98
C LYS A 208 8.94 -12.67 17.24
N PRO A 209 7.95 -12.30 16.38
CA PRO A 209 7.28 -13.25 15.49
C PRO A 209 8.25 -13.90 14.51
N LYS A 210 7.91 -15.10 14.01
CA LYS A 210 8.77 -15.85 13.08
C LYS A 210 8.58 -15.42 11.63
N GLN A 211 7.40 -14.91 11.31
CA GLN A 211 7.03 -14.47 9.96
C GLN A 211 6.44 -13.08 10.03
N GLU A 212 7.03 -12.16 9.29
CA GLU A 212 6.60 -10.78 9.21
C GLU A 212 6.14 -10.47 7.79
N ALA A 213 4.98 -9.84 7.69
CA ALA A 213 4.39 -9.41 6.44
C ALA A 213 4.17 -7.89 6.44
N ILE A 214 4.21 -7.30 5.25
CA ILE A 214 3.85 -5.91 5.04
C ILE A 214 2.83 -5.78 3.91
N TRP A 215 1.80 -4.97 4.14
CA TRP A 215 0.79 -4.62 3.15
C TRP A 215 0.67 -3.11 3.00
N GLY A 216 0.47 -2.65 1.75
CA GLY A 216 0.19 -1.26 1.45
C GLY A 216 -0.47 -1.07 0.08
N HIS A 217 -1.27 -0.01 -0.03
CA HIS A 217 -2.02 0.32 -1.24
C HIS A 217 -1.57 1.67 -1.82
N SER A 218 -1.55 1.80 -3.14
CA SER A 218 -1.20 3.05 -3.83
C SER A 218 0.23 3.50 -3.51
N TYR A 219 0.45 4.65 -2.87
CA TYR A 219 1.75 5.04 -2.32
C TYR A 219 2.25 4.05 -1.27
N GLY A 220 1.36 3.49 -0.44
CA GLY A 220 1.72 2.39 0.46
C GLY A 220 2.24 1.17 -0.32
N GLY A 221 1.65 0.87 -1.49
CA GLY A 221 2.16 -0.15 -2.40
C GLY A 221 3.55 0.17 -2.97
N LEU A 222 3.85 1.45 -3.24
CA LEU A 222 5.22 1.88 -3.61
C LEU A 222 6.20 1.63 -2.46
N PHE A 223 5.81 1.95 -1.22
CA PHE A 223 6.65 1.71 -0.06
C PHE A 223 6.94 0.22 0.14
N VAL A 224 5.95 -0.64 -0.05
CA VAL A 224 6.14 -2.11 -0.01
C VAL A 224 7.17 -2.55 -1.04
N LEU A 225 7.08 -2.06 -2.29
CA LEU A 225 8.05 -2.38 -3.35
C LEU A 225 9.43 -1.78 -3.06
N TYR A 226 9.48 -0.54 -2.55
CA TYR A 226 10.72 0.08 -2.13
C TYR A 226 11.43 -0.76 -1.08
N THR A 227 10.70 -1.20 -0.06
CA THR A 227 11.27 -2.05 1.00
C THR A 227 11.75 -3.38 0.43
N LEU A 228 10.98 -4.01 -0.46
CA LEU A 228 11.39 -5.25 -1.13
C LEU A 228 12.71 -5.09 -1.91
N PHE A 229 12.89 -3.98 -2.62
CA PHE A 229 14.06 -3.80 -3.49
C PHE A 229 15.29 -3.22 -2.77
N LYS A 230 15.09 -2.54 -1.64
CA LYS A 230 16.21 -1.93 -0.89
C LYS A 230 16.57 -2.71 0.37
N HIS A 231 15.61 -3.39 0.97
CA HIS A 231 15.72 -4.08 2.26
C HIS A 231 14.99 -5.44 2.19
N PRO A 232 15.38 -6.34 1.27
CA PRO A 232 14.68 -7.61 1.03
C PRO A 232 14.64 -8.53 2.25
N GLU A 233 15.50 -8.30 3.23
CA GLU A 233 15.57 -9.02 4.49
C GLU A 233 14.54 -8.57 5.53
N ALA A 234 13.83 -7.46 5.29
CA ALA A 234 12.96 -6.81 6.28
C ALA A 234 11.69 -7.63 6.58
N TYR A 235 11.16 -8.33 5.58
CA TYR A 235 9.95 -9.14 5.70
C TYR A 235 10.07 -10.45 4.92
N GLU A 236 9.30 -11.47 5.34
CA GLU A 236 9.15 -12.72 4.60
C GLU A 236 8.00 -12.65 3.57
N GLN A 237 7.04 -11.73 3.78
CA GLN A 237 5.86 -11.61 2.92
C GLN A 237 5.58 -10.15 2.56
N TYR A 238 5.37 -9.89 1.27
CA TYR A 238 5.14 -8.57 0.71
C TYR A 238 3.84 -8.53 -0.08
N PHE A 239 2.94 -7.62 0.28
CA PHE A 239 1.64 -7.42 -0.36
C PHE A 239 1.53 -5.99 -0.88
N SER A 240 1.83 -5.79 -2.16
CA SER A 240 1.75 -4.48 -2.82
C SER A 240 0.47 -4.38 -3.63
N ALA A 241 -0.43 -3.50 -3.22
CA ALA A 241 -1.73 -3.31 -3.83
C ALA A 241 -1.78 -2.01 -4.64
N ASP A 242 -2.06 -2.15 -5.92
CA ASP A 242 -2.19 -1.10 -6.93
C ASP A 242 -1.14 0.02 -6.79
N PRO A 243 0.15 -0.36 -6.70
CA PRO A 243 1.21 0.61 -6.47
C PRO A 243 1.17 1.73 -7.52
N SER A 244 1.41 2.95 -7.09
CA SER A 244 1.42 4.13 -7.98
C SER A 244 2.64 4.13 -8.88
N LEU A 245 2.76 3.14 -9.78
CA LEU A 245 3.94 2.96 -10.67
C LEU A 245 4.20 4.14 -11.60
N TRP A 246 3.20 5.00 -11.81
CA TRP A 246 3.31 6.25 -12.59
C TRP A 246 4.11 7.34 -11.87
N TRP A 247 4.29 7.22 -10.54
CA TRP A 247 4.94 8.25 -9.75
C TRP A 247 6.37 8.54 -10.25
N GLN A 248 6.68 9.82 -10.41
CA GLN A 248 7.98 10.32 -10.92
C GLN A 248 8.45 9.60 -12.20
N ASP A 249 7.54 9.56 -13.18
CA ASP A 249 7.81 8.93 -14.49
C ASP A 249 8.30 7.48 -14.37
N GLY A 250 7.72 6.72 -13.42
CA GLY A 250 8.01 5.31 -13.25
C GLY A 250 9.29 5.03 -12.45
N GLU A 251 9.63 5.87 -11.48
CA GLU A 251 10.82 5.71 -10.63
C GLU A 251 10.96 4.30 -10.04
N MET A 252 9.83 3.63 -9.74
CA MET A 252 9.85 2.25 -9.24
C MET A 252 10.44 1.25 -10.27
N THR A 253 10.32 1.55 -11.57
CA THR A 253 11.01 0.75 -12.60
C THR A 253 12.52 0.87 -12.48
N ARG A 254 13.05 2.05 -12.13
CA ARG A 254 14.49 2.25 -11.90
C ARG A 254 14.96 1.50 -10.66
N TYR A 255 14.16 1.51 -9.58
CA TYR A 255 14.43 0.70 -8.39
C TYR A 255 14.46 -0.78 -8.70
N TRP A 256 13.52 -1.25 -9.52
CA TRP A 256 13.48 -2.63 -9.99
C TRP A 256 14.74 -2.99 -10.79
N ARG A 257 15.17 -2.15 -11.74
CA ARG A 257 16.38 -2.37 -12.52
C ARG A 257 17.62 -2.41 -11.62
N ALA A 258 17.75 -1.42 -10.74
CA ALA A 258 18.85 -1.38 -9.78
C ALA A 258 18.91 -2.63 -8.89
N TYR A 259 17.76 -3.18 -8.49
CA TYR A 259 17.68 -4.43 -7.74
C TYR A 259 18.18 -5.64 -8.56
N GLN A 260 17.80 -5.71 -9.84
CA GLN A 260 18.27 -6.78 -10.75
C GLN A 260 19.79 -6.74 -10.99
N ASP A 261 20.36 -5.54 -11.00
CA ASP A 261 21.80 -5.33 -11.22
C ASP A 261 22.66 -5.55 -9.95
N MET A 262 22.02 -5.79 -8.80
CA MET A 262 22.77 -6.12 -7.58
C MET A 262 23.50 -7.46 -7.77
N PRO A 263 24.77 -7.55 -7.35
CA PRO A 263 25.50 -8.80 -7.39
C PRO A 263 24.72 -9.91 -6.64
N GLU A 264 24.74 -11.12 -7.16
CA GLU A 264 24.13 -12.32 -6.52
C GLU A 264 24.71 -12.63 -5.12
N SER A 265 25.46 -11.72 -4.52
CA SER A 265 26.07 -11.86 -3.20
C SER A 265 25.06 -11.93 -2.04
N HIS A 266 23.74 -11.76 -2.32
CA HIS A 266 22.69 -11.91 -1.32
C HIS A 266 21.64 -13.02 -1.62
N PRO A 267 22.05 -14.23 -2.11
CA PRO A 267 21.10 -15.32 -2.34
C PRO A 267 20.40 -15.77 -1.06
N SER A 268 21.07 -15.58 0.10
CA SER A 268 20.52 -15.92 1.41
C SER A 268 19.38 -15.00 1.85
N GLU A 269 19.31 -13.78 1.37
CA GLU A 269 18.29 -12.79 1.75
C GLU A 269 17.04 -12.94 0.89
N GLN A 270 17.21 -13.16 -0.42
CA GLN A 270 16.09 -13.49 -1.32
C GLN A 270 15.41 -14.82 -0.94
N SER A 271 16.15 -15.75 -0.37
CA SER A 271 15.60 -17.05 0.07
C SER A 271 14.63 -16.93 1.26
N LYS A 272 14.59 -15.80 1.94
CA LYS A 272 13.65 -15.54 3.04
C LYS A 272 12.27 -15.11 2.56
N ILE A 273 12.14 -14.58 1.33
CA ILE A 273 10.86 -14.14 0.78
C ILE A 273 10.03 -15.38 0.44
N THR A 274 9.02 -15.62 1.26
CA THR A 274 8.12 -16.76 1.11
C THR A 274 6.91 -16.43 0.26
N GLN A 275 6.52 -15.13 0.21
CA GLN A 275 5.38 -14.69 -0.57
C GLN A 275 5.53 -13.24 -1.03
N LEU A 276 5.31 -13.02 -2.32
CA LEU A 276 5.13 -11.70 -2.92
C LEU A 276 3.80 -11.71 -3.68
N ARG A 277 2.91 -10.79 -3.33
CA ARG A 277 1.64 -10.60 -4.05
C ARG A 277 1.55 -9.20 -4.59
N LEU A 278 1.28 -9.10 -5.88
CA LEU A 278 1.01 -7.85 -6.58
C LEU A 278 -0.44 -7.85 -7.02
N THR A 279 -1.24 -6.89 -6.58
CA THR A 279 -2.63 -6.74 -7.02
C THR A 279 -2.79 -5.42 -7.76
N PHE A 280 -3.59 -5.41 -8.81
CA PHE A 280 -3.78 -4.24 -9.66
C PHE A 280 -5.25 -4.03 -9.99
N SER A 281 -5.68 -2.77 -10.00
CA SER A 281 -6.95 -2.38 -10.60
C SER A 281 -6.85 -2.47 -12.12
N GLN A 282 -7.88 -3.00 -12.77
CA GLN A 282 -8.07 -2.83 -14.21
C GLN A 282 -8.58 -1.41 -14.44
N SER A 283 -7.68 -0.47 -14.70
CA SER A 283 -8.11 0.81 -15.24
C SER A 283 -8.71 0.61 -16.61
N PRO A 284 -9.87 1.23 -16.93
CA PRO A 284 -10.33 1.29 -18.31
C PRO A 284 -9.18 1.92 -19.11
N LYS A 285 -8.70 1.15 -20.10
CA LYS A 285 -7.62 1.43 -21.05
C LYS A 285 -7.05 2.87 -20.95
N GLN A 286 -5.97 3.08 -20.23
CA GLN A 286 -5.07 4.15 -20.60
C GLN A 286 -4.50 3.76 -21.97
N THR A 287 -5.00 4.43 -23.01
CA THR A 287 -4.36 4.41 -24.32
C THR A 287 -3.01 5.06 -24.16
N THR A 288 -2.01 4.25 -23.85
CA THR A 288 -0.62 4.66 -23.99
C THR A 288 -0.39 4.84 -25.48
N THR A 289 -0.39 6.08 -25.93
CA THR A 289 0.20 6.43 -27.23
C THR A 289 1.63 5.91 -27.18
N PRO A 290 2.08 5.08 -28.12
CA PRO A 290 3.47 4.66 -28.15
C PRO A 290 4.33 5.89 -28.40
N VAL A 291 5.01 6.37 -27.38
CA VAL A 291 6.08 7.33 -27.58
C VAL A 291 7.27 6.50 -28.02
N THR A 292 7.60 6.59 -29.29
CA THR A 292 8.88 6.10 -29.82
C THR A 292 9.98 6.97 -29.22
N VAL A 293 10.54 6.54 -28.10
CA VAL A 293 11.75 7.11 -27.51
C VAL A 293 12.84 6.06 -27.64
N GLU A 294 13.98 6.49 -28.18
CA GLU A 294 15.20 5.69 -28.23
C GLU A 294 15.50 5.12 -26.83
N ALA A 295 15.94 3.87 -26.81
CA ALA A 295 16.16 3.06 -25.60
C ALA A 295 17.34 3.58 -24.79
N ASP A 296 17.16 4.71 -24.10
CA ASP A 296 18.11 5.16 -23.10
C ASP A 296 17.35 5.66 -21.86
N VAL A 297 17.69 5.06 -20.72
CA VAL A 297 17.17 5.31 -19.38
C VAL A 297 15.69 4.87 -19.19
N ALA A 298 15.54 3.74 -18.57
CA ALA A 298 14.33 3.00 -18.12
C ALA A 298 12.98 3.63 -18.49
N THR A 299 12.47 3.32 -19.68
CA THR A 299 11.06 3.56 -20.02
C THR A 299 10.19 2.95 -18.92
N PRO A 300 9.24 3.70 -18.34
CA PRO A 300 8.35 3.18 -17.31
C PRO A 300 7.64 1.91 -17.77
N LEU A 301 7.70 0.86 -16.98
CA LEU A 301 6.98 -0.37 -17.27
C LEU A 301 5.48 -0.16 -17.06
N SER A 302 4.66 -0.77 -17.93
CA SER A 302 3.24 -0.91 -17.67
C SER A 302 3.02 -1.79 -16.43
N LYS A 303 1.84 -1.70 -15.78
CA LYS A 303 1.48 -2.57 -14.64
C LYS A 303 1.69 -4.06 -14.99
N GLN A 304 1.27 -4.47 -16.19
CA GLN A 304 1.40 -5.85 -16.67
C GLN A 304 2.88 -6.25 -16.81
N ALA A 305 3.67 -5.46 -17.55
CA ALA A 305 5.08 -5.76 -17.77
C ALA A 305 5.88 -5.79 -16.45
N PHE A 306 5.60 -4.84 -15.55
CA PHE A 306 6.22 -4.81 -14.22
C PHE A 306 5.90 -6.08 -13.41
N ALA A 307 4.63 -6.48 -13.37
CA ALA A 307 4.21 -7.68 -12.66
C ALA A 307 4.84 -8.96 -13.23
N GLU A 308 4.88 -9.08 -14.56
CA GLU A 308 5.48 -10.23 -15.26
C GLU A 308 6.99 -10.34 -14.99
N GLU A 309 7.72 -9.24 -15.10
CA GLU A 309 9.15 -9.23 -14.85
C GLU A 309 9.48 -9.56 -13.39
N VAL A 310 8.82 -8.89 -12.44
CA VAL A 310 9.05 -9.12 -11.02
C VAL A 310 8.70 -10.56 -10.63
N CYS A 311 7.54 -11.08 -11.06
CA CYS A 311 7.16 -12.45 -10.71
C CYS A 311 7.99 -13.52 -11.46
N THR A 312 8.56 -13.19 -12.59
CA THR A 312 9.55 -14.07 -13.25
C THR A 312 10.83 -14.18 -12.45
N HIS A 313 11.27 -13.09 -11.83
CA HIS A 313 12.46 -13.06 -10.98
C HIS A 313 12.22 -13.82 -9.65
N PHE A 314 11.13 -13.57 -8.95
CA PHE A 314 10.75 -14.24 -7.69
C PHE A 314 9.98 -15.55 -7.93
N LYS A 315 10.53 -16.45 -8.76
CA LYS A 315 9.87 -17.71 -9.16
C LYS A 315 9.36 -18.51 -7.96
N GLY A 316 8.07 -18.89 -8.02
CA GLY A 316 7.44 -19.76 -7.04
C GLY A 316 6.88 -19.03 -5.80
N SER A 317 7.44 -17.88 -5.43
CA SER A 317 6.94 -17.05 -4.30
C SER A 317 6.12 -15.85 -4.74
N CYS A 318 6.15 -15.45 -6.02
CA CYS A 318 5.40 -14.32 -6.55
C CYS A 318 4.10 -14.73 -7.26
N ARG A 319 3.04 -13.97 -7.01
CA ARG A 319 1.77 -14.02 -7.75
C ARG A 319 1.28 -12.61 -8.02
N TYR A 320 0.66 -12.40 -9.18
CA TYR A 320 -0.03 -11.13 -9.47
C TYR A 320 -1.44 -11.38 -9.96
N GLN A 321 -2.32 -10.40 -9.75
CA GLN A 321 -3.71 -10.46 -10.13
C GLN A 321 -4.25 -9.07 -10.49
N PHE A 322 -5.09 -9.02 -11.53
CA PHE A 322 -5.84 -7.83 -11.92
C PHE A 322 -7.31 -8.01 -11.51
N PHE A 323 -7.86 -6.96 -10.90
CA PHE A 323 -9.25 -6.92 -10.45
C PHE A 323 -10.05 -5.94 -11.31
N ASP A 324 -11.27 -6.33 -11.66
CA ASP A 324 -12.24 -5.43 -12.32
C ASP A 324 -12.88 -4.51 -11.28
N GLN A 325 -12.04 -3.67 -10.68
CA GLN A 325 -12.36 -2.74 -9.62
C GLN A 325 -11.62 -1.43 -9.85
N SER A 326 -12.17 -0.34 -9.33
CA SER A 326 -11.46 0.94 -9.31
C SER A 326 -10.28 0.90 -8.32
N HIS A 327 -9.36 1.86 -8.48
CA HIS A 327 -8.22 2.04 -7.58
C HIS A 327 -8.63 2.12 -6.09
N GLY A 328 -9.73 2.86 -5.80
CA GLY A 328 -10.19 3.01 -4.42
C GLY A 328 -10.85 1.76 -3.85
N GLU A 329 -11.63 1.03 -4.64
CA GLU A 329 -12.30 -0.21 -4.20
C GLU A 329 -11.30 -1.32 -3.91
N LEU A 330 -10.17 -1.34 -4.63
CA LEU A 330 -9.14 -2.35 -4.44
C LEU A 330 -8.44 -2.24 -3.08
N PHE A 331 -8.52 -1.08 -2.40
CA PHE A 331 -7.94 -0.93 -1.05
C PHE A 331 -8.48 -2.02 -0.12
N LYS A 332 -9.80 -2.06 0.08
CA LYS A 332 -10.45 -3.04 0.96
C LYS A 332 -10.25 -4.47 0.49
N THR A 333 -10.45 -4.73 -0.81
CA THR A 333 -10.31 -6.08 -1.38
C THR A 333 -8.91 -6.63 -1.17
N SER A 334 -7.87 -5.86 -1.48
CA SER A 334 -6.49 -6.32 -1.33
C SER A 334 -6.08 -6.48 0.13
N LEU A 335 -6.60 -5.64 1.04
CA LEU A 335 -6.40 -5.79 2.47
C LEU A 335 -6.94 -7.14 2.96
N LEU A 336 -8.20 -7.44 2.63
CA LEU A 336 -8.85 -8.68 3.05
C LEU A 336 -8.16 -9.92 2.47
N GLU A 337 -7.80 -9.91 1.18
CA GLU A 337 -7.06 -11.00 0.54
C GLU A 337 -5.67 -11.21 1.16
N SER A 338 -5.00 -10.14 1.57
CA SER A 338 -3.70 -10.25 2.24
C SER A 338 -3.83 -10.91 3.60
N LEU A 339 -4.86 -10.56 4.37
CA LEU A 339 -5.17 -11.19 5.65
C LEU A 339 -5.54 -12.68 5.50
N ASP A 340 -6.25 -13.05 4.43
CA ASP A 340 -6.60 -14.45 4.14
C ASP A 340 -5.40 -15.29 3.68
N SER A 341 -4.35 -14.65 3.23
CA SER A 341 -3.16 -15.31 2.67
C SER A 341 -2.10 -15.62 3.72
N LEU A 342 -2.23 -15.05 4.91
CA LEU A 342 -1.35 -15.32 6.04
C LEU A 342 -1.63 -16.71 6.61
#